data_f48098102f191b3a867686540f69e218
#
_entry.id   f48098102f191b3a867686540f69e218
#
_cell.length_a   1.000
_cell.length_b   1.000
_cell.length_c   1.000
_cell.angle_alpha   90.00
_cell.angle_beta   90.00
_cell.angle_gamma   90.00
#
_symmetry.space_group_name_H-M   'P 1'
#
loop_
_entity.id
_entity.type
_entity.pdbx_description
1 polymer ?
#
loop_
_entity_poly.entity_id
_entity_poly.type
_entity_poly.pdbx_seq_one_letter_code
_entity_poly.pdbx_strand_id
1 'polypeptide(L)'
;ALPISPVNFHGGLLGLVKLADETAAAYGVKAASTTDAKYLEVGVSSKSDNVNTILTLLMEEDAIAPKDCAYWGDEYIGLDDGLFGSDSYMKTPLTGDGDFFDVSEAAGARPDKVQVLGGGVEKFLEFLRSQV
;
A
#
# COMPACT_ATOMS: atom_id res chain seq x y z
N ALA A 1 12.53 3.46 -6.93
CA ALA A 1 11.54 2.72 -7.71
C ALA A 1 11.40 3.31 -9.11
N LEU A 2 11.15 2.47 -10.11
CA LEU A 2 10.87 2.90 -11.49
C LEU A 2 9.38 2.75 -11.76
N PRO A 3 8.65 3.85 -12.06
CA PRO A 3 7.26 3.76 -12.49
C PRO A 3 7.18 3.26 -13.94
N ILE A 4 6.33 2.27 -14.17
CA ILE A 4 6.08 1.71 -15.51
C ILE A 4 4.59 1.77 -15.78
N SER A 5 4.20 2.48 -16.85
CA SER A 5 2.80 2.54 -17.26
C SER A 5 2.36 1.22 -17.90
N PRO A 6 1.27 0.60 -17.42
CA PRO A 6 0.78 -0.67 -17.97
C PRO A 6 -0.05 -0.50 -19.25
N VAL A 7 -0.13 0.69 -19.81
CA VAL A 7 -0.92 0.97 -21.02
C VAL A 7 -0.46 0.06 -22.16
N ASN A 8 -1.40 -0.70 -22.73
CA ASN A 8 -1.19 -1.63 -23.83
C ASN A 8 -0.32 -2.85 -23.52
N PHE A 9 -0.03 -3.16 -22.24
CA PHE A 9 0.65 -4.40 -21.91
C PHE A 9 -0.31 -5.61 -22.04
N HIS A 10 0.10 -6.60 -22.81
CA HIS A 10 -0.67 -7.83 -22.97
C HIS A 10 -0.61 -8.65 -21.68
N GLY A 11 -1.76 -8.93 -21.07
CA GLY A 11 -1.85 -9.58 -19.76
C GLY A 11 -2.11 -8.62 -18.60
N GLY A 12 -2.28 -7.32 -18.89
CA GLY A 12 -2.65 -6.30 -17.92
C GLY A 12 -1.61 -6.02 -16.84
N LEU A 13 -2.03 -5.36 -15.79
CA LEU A 13 -1.15 -4.96 -14.69
C LEU A 13 -0.57 -6.18 -13.95
N LEU A 14 -1.37 -7.21 -13.72
CA LEU A 14 -0.90 -8.45 -13.08
C LEU A 14 0.18 -9.16 -13.91
N GLY A 15 0.01 -9.21 -15.24
CA GLY A 15 1.00 -9.76 -16.15
C GLY A 15 2.32 -8.98 -16.11
N LEU A 16 2.22 -7.65 -16.01
CA LEU A 16 3.38 -6.78 -15.90
C LEU A 16 4.15 -6.98 -14.58
N VAL A 17 3.42 -7.12 -13.45
CA VAL A 17 4.01 -7.45 -12.14
C VAL A 17 4.81 -8.75 -12.23
N LYS A 18 4.19 -9.80 -12.76
CA LYS A 18 4.86 -11.11 -12.91
C LYS A 18 6.11 -11.02 -13.76
N LEU A 19 6.03 -10.34 -14.91
CA LEU A 19 7.18 -10.14 -15.79
C LEU A 19 8.32 -9.42 -15.11
N ALA A 20 8.01 -8.35 -14.33
CA ALA A 20 9.01 -7.59 -13.61
C ALA A 20 9.72 -8.45 -12.55
N ASP A 21 8.96 -9.19 -11.76
CA ASP A 21 9.49 -10.03 -10.68
C ASP A 21 10.33 -11.21 -11.25
N GLU A 22 9.85 -11.85 -12.30
CA GLU A 22 10.58 -12.94 -12.97
C GLU A 22 11.87 -12.43 -13.61
N THR A 23 11.82 -11.25 -14.24
CA THR A 23 13.02 -10.64 -14.86
C THR A 23 14.05 -10.28 -13.79
N ALA A 24 13.63 -9.63 -12.71
CA ALA A 24 14.53 -9.31 -11.60
C ALA A 24 15.17 -10.55 -11.00
N ALA A 25 14.39 -11.61 -10.78
CA ALA A 25 14.88 -12.89 -10.26
C ALA A 25 15.91 -13.54 -11.19
N ALA A 26 15.72 -13.45 -12.51
CA ALA A 26 16.69 -13.95 -13.48
C ALA A 26 18.06 -13.26 -13.40
N TYR A 27 18.10 -12.02 -12.91
CA TYR A 27 19.33 -11.27 -12.64
C TYR A 27 19.79 -11.34 -11.18
N GLY A 28 19.19 -12.21 -10.37
CA GLY A 28 19.56 -12.40 -8.96
C GLY A 28 19.10 -11.26 -8.04
N VAL A 29 18.13 -10.46 -8.47
CA VAL A 29 17.55 -9.35 -7.70
C VAL A 29 16.18 -9.75 -7.16
N LYS A 30 15.96 -9.59 -5.86
CA LYS A 30 14.64 -9.69 -5.28
C LYS A 30 13.94 -8.34 -5.45
N ALA A 31 13.02 -8.24 -6.41
CA ALA A 31 12.21 -7.06 -6.59
C ALA A 31 11.10 -6.96 -5.54
N ALA A 32 10.71 -5.73 -5.22
CA ALA A 32 9.49 -5.39 -4.52
C ALA A 32 8.60 -4.61 -5.49
N SER A 33 7.72 -5.32 -6.17
CA SER A 33 6.79 -4.71 -7.13
C SER A 33 5.51 -4.29 -6.43
N THR A 34 5.12 -3.04 -6.58
CA THR A 34 3.88 -2.47 -6.07
C THR A 34 3.07 -1.82 -7.17
N THR A 35 1.78 -1.69 -6.98
CA THR A 35 0.85 -1.20 -7.99
C THR A 35 0.10 0.04 -7.51
N ASP A 36 -0.18 0.95 -8.42
CA ASP A 36 -1.16 2.01 -8.24
C ASP A 36 -2.08 2.12 -9.45
N ALA A 37 -2.97 3.12 -9.49
CA ALA A 37 -3.95 3.26 -10.56
C ALA A 37 -3.34 3.45 -11.97
N LYS A 38 -2.09 3.87 -12.06
CA LYS A 38 -1.43 4.26 -13.31
C LYS A 38 -0.15 3.50 -13.61
N TYR A 39 0.51 2.97 -12.59
CA TYR A 39 1.87 2.46 -12.71
C TYR A 39 2.06 1.12 -12.00
N LEU A 40 3.01 0.37 -12.50
CA LEU A 40 3.78 -0.59 -11.73
C LEU A 40 5.03 0.12 -11.23
N GLU A 41 5.31 0.02 -9.95
CA GLU A 41 6.57 0.46 -9.36
C GLU A 41 7.43 -0.76 -9.03
N VAL A 42 8.66 -0.76 -9.49
CA VAL A 42 9.64 -1.83 -9.22
C VAL A 42 10.79 -1.25 -8.42
N GLY A 43 10.97 -1.75 -7.22
CA GLY A 43 12.03 -1.31 -6.31
C GLY A 43 12.66 -2.49 -5.57
N VAL A 44 13.49 -2.20 -4.58
CA VAL A 44 14.11 -3.20 -3.69
C VAL A 44 13.47 -3.22 -2.31
N SER A 45 12.58 -2.28 -2.02
CA SER A 45 11.75 -2.23 -0.83
C SER A 45 10.35 -1.73 -1.17
N SER A 46 9.38 -2.08 -0.37
CA SER A 46 7.98 -1.71 -0.54
C SER A 46 7.43 -0.96 0.68
N LYS A 47 6.21 -0.42 0.56
CA LYS A 47 5.49 0.11 1.73
C LYS A 47 5.34 -0.95 2.82
N SER A 48 5.13 -2.22 2.45
CA SER A 48 5.08 -3.34 3.40
C SER A 48 6.35 -3.47 4.22
N ASP A 49 7.52 -3.44 3.55
CA ASP A 49 8.81 -3.54 4.23
C ASP A 49 9.05 -2.35 5.16
N ASN A 50 8.74 -1.14 4.68
CA ASN A 50 8.93 0.08 5.44
C ASN A 50 8.03 0.15 6.66
N VAL A 51 6.75 -0.17 6.52
CA VAL A 51 5.80 -0.21 7.64
C VAL A 51 6.22 -1.25 8.68
N ASN A 52 6.58 -2.45 8.25
CA ASN A 52 7.04 -3.49 9.17
C ASN A 52 8.31 -3.08 9.93
N THR A 53 9.24 -2.41 9.27
CA THR A 53 10.46 -1.90 9.91
C THR A 53 10.14 -0.82 10.96
N ILE A 54 9.30 0.15 10.61
CA ILE A 54 8.88 1.22 11.53
C ILE A 54 8.18 0.63 12.76
N LEU A 55 7.23 -0.30 12.54
CA LEU A 55 6.48 -0.91 13.64
C LEU A 55 7.37 -1.77 14.54
N THR A 56 8.34 -2.48 13.98
CA THR A 56 9.32 -3.23 14.78
C THR A 56 10.09 -2.31 15.70
N LEU A 57 10.54 -1.16 15.20
CA LEU A 57 11.21 -0.14 16.02
C LEU A 57 10.29 0.43 17.11
N LEU A 58 9.05 0.75 16.79
CA LEU A 58 8.07 1.26 17.74
C LEU A 58 7.75 0.26 18.85
N MET A 59 7.64 -1.02 18.51
CA MET A 59 7.47 -2.08 19.52
C MET A 59 8.67 -2.20 20.46
N GLU A 60 9.88 -2.12 19.91
CA GLU A 60 11.12 -2.27 20.67
C GLU A 60 11.44 -1.04 21.55
N GLU A 61 11.24 0.17 21.02
CA GLU A 61 11.62 1.42 21.67
C GLU A 61 10.51 2.02 22.53
N ASP A 62 9.25 1.96 22.07
CA ASP A 62 8.13 2.67 22.69
C ASP A 62 7.01 1.75 23.21
N ALA A 63 7.17 0.45 23.07
CA ALA A 63 6.17 -0.57 23.42
C ALA A 63 4.78 -0.35 22.78
N ILE A 64 4.75 0.26 21.59
CA ILE A 64 3.54 0.46 20.80
C ILE A 64 3.25 -0.79 19.99
N ALA A 65 2.06 -1.36 20.16
CA ALA A 65 1.64 -2.53 19.40
C ALA A 65 1.04 -2.13 18.05
N PRO A 66 1.31 -2.88 16.94
CA PRO A 66 0.75 -2.58 15.62
C PRO A 66 -0.78 -2.50 15.58
N LYS A 67 -1.46 -3.27 16.42
CA LYS A 67 -2.92 -3.25 16.55
C LYS A 67 -3.48 -1.92 17.11
N ASP A 68 -2.64 -1.16 17.81
CA ASP A 68 -2.99 0.13 18.40
C ASP A 68 -2.62 1.31 17.46
N CYS A 69 -2.21 0.98 16.22
CA CYS A 69 -1.85 1.95 15.20
C CYS A 69 -2.98 2.14 14.18
N ALA A 70 -3.09 3.37 13.67
CA ALA A 70 -3.96 3.72 12.57
C ALA A 70 -3.15 3.98 11.29
N TYR A 71 -3.59 3.37 10.18
CA TYR A 71 -2.93 3.41 8.88
C TYR A 71 -3.78 4.20 7.90
N TRP A 72 -3.33 5.38 7.54
CA TRP A 72 -4.06 6.32 6.68
C TRP A 72 -3.49 6.35 5.28
N GLY A 73 -4.37 6.37 4.28
CA GLY A 73 -3.98 6.47 2.89
C GLY A 73 -5.11 6.97 2.00
N ASP A 74 -4.81 7.24 0.75
CA ASP A 74 -5.76 7.66 -0.28
C ASP A 74 -5.73 6.76 -1.52
N GLU A 75 -4.94 5.70 -1.49
CA GLU A 75 -4.78 4.74 -2.59
C GLU A 75 -5.01 3.28 -2.19
N TYR A 76 -6.14 3.00 -1.53
CA TYR A 76 -6.58 1.63 -1.25
C TYR A 76 -7.49 1.05 -2.34
N ILE A 77 -7.85 1.83 -3.35
CA ILE A 77 -8.86 1.45 -4.34
C ILE A 77 -8.47 0.19 -5.11
N GLY A 78 -9.48 -0.62 -5.43
CA GLY A 78 -9.32 -1.78 -6.31
C GLY A 78 -8.93 -1.36 -7.72
N LEU A 79 -7.92 -2.03 -8.25
CA LEU A 79 -7.44 -1.93 -9.62
C LEU A 79 -7.92 -3.13 -10.43
N ASP A 80 -7.64 -3.15 -11.72
CA ASP A 80 -7.86 -4.32 -12.55
C ASP A 80 -7.05 -5.53 -12.05
N ASP A 81 -7.46 -6.73 -12.42
CA ASP A 81 -6.78 -7.98 -12.09
C ASP A 81 -6.77 -8.36 -10.58
N GLY A 82 -7.68 -7.81 -9.78
CA GLY A 82 -7.78 -8.11 -8.35
C GLY A 82 -6.68 -7.48 -7.49
N LEU A 83 -5.94 -6.53 -8.05
CA LEU A 83 -4.95 -5.74 -7.34
C LEU A 83 -5.59 -4.52 -6.70
N PHE A 84 -4.92 -3.96 -5.70
CA PHE A 84 -5.31 -2.72 -5.03
C PHE A 84 -4.19 -1.69 -5.14
N GLY A 85 -4.52 -0.42 -4.90
CA GLY A 85 -3.57 0.68 -4.94
C GLY A 85 -2.46 0.58 -3.91
N SER A 86 -1.49 1.47 -4.00
CA SER A 86 -0.22 1.37 -3.29
C SER A 86 -0.35 1.34 -1.76
N ASP A 87 -1.38 1.96 -1.19
CA ASP A 87 -1.59 1.96 0.26
C ASP A 87 -2.07 0.61 0.80
N SER A 88 -2.62 -0.25 -0.06
CA SER A 88 -2.99 -1.61 0.32
C SER A 88 -1.80 -2.44 0.82
N TYR A 89 -0.59 -2.09 0.40
CA TYR A 89 0.64 -2.75 0.83
C TYR A 89 1.03 -2.43 2.28
N MET A 90 0.39 -1.47 2.93
CA MET A 90 0.50 -1.29 4.38
C MET A 90 -0.21 -2.40 5.17
N LYS A 91 -1.13 -3.15 4.53
CA LYS A 91 -1.76 -4.32 5.15
C LYS A 91 -0.83 -5.51 5.06
N THR A 92 -0.21 -5.85 6.16
CA THR A 92 0.70 -7.00 6.30
C THR A 92 0.20 -7.92 7.41
N PRO A 93 0.76 -9.13 7.58
CA PRO A 93 0.44 -9.96 8.75
C PRO A 93 0.68 -9.25 10.08
N LEU A 94 1.65 -8.33 10.15
CA LEU A 94 1.96 -7.56 11.35
C LEU A 94 0.92 -6.48 11.64
N THR A 95 0.39 -5.82 10.61
CA THR A 95 -0.54 -4.69 10.73
C THR A 95 -2.01 -5.08 10.73
N GLY A 96 -2.34 -6.35 10.44
CA GLY A 96 -3.69 -6.79 10.11
C GLY A 96 -4.78 -6.52 11.15
N ASP A 97 -4.40 -6.35 12.42
CA ASP A 97 -5.33 -6.05 13.52
C ASP A 97 -5.41 -4.54 13.85
N GLY A 98 -4.72 -3.69 13.12
CA GLY A 98 -4.82 -2.23 13.25
C GLY A 98 -6.00 -1.64 12.48
N ASP A 99 -6.19 -0.33 12.62
CA ASP A 99 -7.25 0.40 11.94
C ASP A 99 -6.74 1.01 10.61
N PHE A 100 -7.47 0.76 9.53
CA PHE A 100 -7.13 1.26 8.20
C PHE A 100 -8.17 2.26 7.72
N PHE A 101 -7.73 3.44 7.32
CA PHE A 101 -8.59 4.53 6.87
C PHE A 101 -8.21 5.00 5.46
N ASP A 102 -9.20 5.03 4.57
CA ASP A 102 -9.07 5.57 3.23
C ASP A 102 -9.77 6.93 3.15
N VAL A 103 -9.01 7.95 2.85
CA VAL A 103 -9.52 9.31 2.66
C VAL A 103 -9.79 9.65 1.19
N SER A 104 -9.57 8.72 0.28
CA SER A 104 -9.92 8.88 -1.13
C SER A 104 -11.42 9.06 -1.32
N GLU A 105 -11.80 9.90 -2.28
CA GLU A 105 -13.19 10.08 -2.72
C GLU A 105 -13.53 9.21 -3.94
N ALA A 106 -12.57 8.43 -4.44
CA ALA A 106 -12.79 7.55 -5.57
C ALA A 106 -13.75 6.41 -5.21
N ALA A 107 -14.71 6.13 -6.10
CA ALA A 107 -15.61 5.00 -5.96
C ALA A 107 -14.90 3.69 -6.36
N GLY A 108 -15.20 2.60 -5.65
CA GLY A 108 -14.66 1.28 -5.97
C GLY A 108 -14.45 0.41 -4.73
N ALA A 109 -14.01 -0.82 -4.96
CA ALA A 109 -13.71 -1.77 -3.89
C ALA A 109 -12.48 -1.35 -3.08
N ARG A 110 -12.43 -1.79 -1.84
CA ARG A 110 -11.27 -1.66 -0.93
C ARG A 110 -10.91 -3.02 -0.38
N PRO A 111 -9.67 -3.22 0.10
CA PRO A 111 -9.34 -4.41 0.88
C PRO A 111 -10.23 -4.52 2.12
N ASP A 112 -10.42 -5.74 2.60
CA ASP A 112 -11.18 -5.98 3.84
C ASP A 112 -10.67 -5.15 5.00
N LYS A 113 -11.57 -4.69 5.86
CA LYS A 113 -11.32 -3.87 7.06
C LYS A 113 -10.80 -2.44 6.78
N VAL A 114 -10.74 -2.00 5.54
CA VAL A 114 -10.44 -0.59 5.23
C VAL A 114 -11.71 0.23 5.33
N GLN A 115 -11.71 1.25 6.20
CA GLN A 115 -12.82 2.18 6.40
C GLN A 115 -12.68 3.37 5.44
N VAL A 116 -13.69 3.59 4.60
CA VAL A 116 -13.69 4.71 3.66
C VAL A 116 -14.28 5.94 4.34
N LEU A 117 -13.47 6.96 4.55
CA LEU A 117 -13.86 8.22 5.15
C LEU A 117 -14.08 9.33 4.11
N GLY A 118 -13.35 9.29 3.01
CA GLY A 118 -13.33 10.39 2.03
C GLY A 118 -12.71 11.67 2.58
N GLY A 119 -12.89 12.78 1.87
CA GLY A 119 -12.44 14.10 2.30
C GLY A 119 -10.97 14.41 2.05
N GLY A 120 -10.21 13.48 1.47
CA GLY A 120 -8.81 13.69 1.10
C GLY A 120 -7.89 14.00 2.27
N VAL A 121 -6.79 14.66 1.98
CA VAL A 121 -5.78 15.05 2.97
C VAL A 121 -6.36 15.90 4.12
N GLU A 122 -7.34 16.76 3.82
CA GLU A 122 -7.98 17.60 4.84
C GLU A 122 -8.67 16.75 5.93
N LYS A 123 -9.26 15.61 5.57
CA LYS A 123 -9.86 14.68 6.53
C LYS A 123 -8.84 14.15 7.53
N PHE A 124 -7.67 13.79 7.05
CA PHE A 124 -6.56 13.37 7.91
C PHE A 124 -6.05 14.51 8.80
N LEU A 125 -5.92 15.72 8.25
CA LEU A 125 -5.50 16.90 9.02
C LEU A 125 -6.53 17.28 10.09
N GLU A 126 -7.82 17.17 9.83
CA GLU A 126 -8.89 17.35 10.82
C GLU A 126 -8.73 16.37 11.98
N PHE A 127 -8.48 15.09 11.66
CA PHE A 127 -8.23 14.07 12.67
C PHE A 127 -7.01 14.46 13.53
N LEU A 128 -5.88 14.80 12.93
CA LEU A 128 -4.68 15.21 13.68
C LEU A 128 -4.95 16.41 14.59
N ARG A 129 -5.63 17.45 14.10
CA ARG A 129 -5.99 18.63 14.88
C ARG A 129 -6.90 18.29 16.06
N SER A 130 -7.75 17.28 15.94
CA SER A 130 -8.63 16.84 17.02
C SER A 130 -7.91 16.11 18.16
N GLN A 131 -6.66 15.71 17.95
CA GLN A 131 -5.86 15.03 18.98
C GLN A 131 -5.11 15.99 19.91
N VAL A 132 -5.16 17.29 19.64
CA VAL A 132 -4.44 18.31 20.43
C VAL A 132 -5.38 19.05 21.34
#